data_a69ed828e193b4a3cbd803df5fe0989c
#
_entry.id   a69ed828e193b4a3cbd803df5fe0989c
#
_cell.length_a   1.000
_cell.length_b   1.000
_cell.length_c   1.000
_cell.angle_alpha   90.00
_cell.angle_beta   90.00
_cell.angle_gamma   90.00
#
_symmetry.space_group_name_H-M   'P 1'
#
loop_
_entity.id
_entity.type
_entity.pdbx_description
1 polymer ?
#
loop_
_entity_poly.entity_id
_entity_poly.type
_entity_poly.pdbx_seq_one_letter_code
_entity_poly.pdbx_strand_id
1 'polypeptide(L)'
;SAIMLSGETAAGLHPVEAVRTMALIAETTEKAIDYKKRFYKLENPDVVNVSTAISHATVSAAMDLGATAIITVTKTGTTARMLSRYRPECPIISCTTSETTLRQQALSWGVIPLMAEERMTSTDDLIHHAVQKAVEADLLKNGDLVVITAGVPLGVSGTTNLMKVHIVGDVLVTGCGATSGTVTATACVCKDEAEAQKLFNSGEILVIPHTSNAILPLLKTAAGIITEERGDDSHAAIVG
;
A
#
# COMPACT_ATOMS: atom_id res chain seq x y z
N SER A 1 -21.09 8.52 -3.94
CA SER A 1 -20.21 7.47 -3.46
C SER A 1 -20.96 6.41 -2.65
N ALA A 2 -22.27 6.33 -2.83
CA ALA A 2 -23.11 5.28 -2.25
C ALA A 2 -24.07 4.76 -3.32
N ILE A 3 -24.45 3.50 -3.19
CA ILE A 3 -25.46 2.85 -4.01
C ILE A 3 -26.71 2.65 -3.12
N MET A 4 -27.87 2.75 -3.70
CA MET A 4 -29.14 2.63 -2.97
C MET A 4 -29.98 1.52 -3.59
N LEU A 5 -30.55 0.69 -2.74
CA LEU A 5 -31.65 -0.21 -3.05
C LEU A 5 -32.93 0.34 -2.41
N SER A 6 -34.07 0.03 -2.98
CA SER A 6 -35.37 0.54 -2.53
C SER A 6 -36.36 -0.61 -2.23
N GLY A 7 -37.34 -0.82 -3.06
CA GLY A 7 -38.36 -1.85 -2.87
C GLY A 7 -37.79 -3.26 -2.79
N GLU A 8 -36.67 -3.53 -3.45
CA GLU A 8 -36.00 -4.82 -3.48
C GLU A 8 -35.58 -5.30 -2.08
N THR A 9 -35.25 -4.36 -1.19
CA THR A 9 -34.84 -4.65 0.20
C THR A 9 -35.95 -4.30 1.21
N ALA A 10 -36.71 -3.22 0.97
CA ALA A 10 -37.72 -2.77 1.93
C ALA A 10 -39.01 -3.62 1.96
N ALA A 11 -39.40 -4.17 0.83
CA ALA A 11 -40.64 -4.95 0.67
C ALA A 11 -40.47 -6.21 -0.22
N GLY A 12 -39.26 -6.41 -0.78
CA GLY A 12 -38.98 -7.56 -1.66
C GLY A 12 -38.88 -8.88 -0.91
N LEU A 13 -39.07 -9.98 -1.64
CA LEU A 13 -38.99 -11.33 -1.09
C LEU A 13 -37.58 -11.82 -0.84
N HIS A 14 -36.57 -11.16 -1.46
CA HIS A 14 -35.15 -11.56 -1.43
C HIS A 14 -34.23 -10.41 -1.06
N PRO A 15 -34.35 -9.76 0.11
CA PRO A 15 -33.60 -8.57 0.44
C PRO A 15 -32.09 -8.82 0.59
N VAL A 16 -31.69 -9.96 1.14
CA VAL A 16 -30.29 -10.33 1.33
C VAL A 16 -29.62 -10.61 -0.02
N GLU A 17 -30.27 -11.33 -0.89
CA GLU A 17 -29.79 -11.63 -2.25
C GLU A 17 -29.67 -10.37 -3.10
N ALA A 18 -30.58 -9.40 -2.94
CA ALA A 18 -30.51 -8.11 -3.62
C ALA A 18 -29.23 -7.35 -3.22
N VAL A 19 -28.91 -7.30 -1.92
CA VAL A 19 -27.67 -6.66 -1.44
C VAL A 19 -26.43 -7.41 -1.92
N ARG A 20 -26.41 -8.74 -1.86
CA ARG A 20 -25.30 -9.56 -2.37
C ARG A 20 -25.08 -9.36 -3.86
N THR A 21 -26.13 -9.34 -4.65
CA THR A 21 -26.03 -9.09 -6.09
C THR A 21 -25.50 -7.69 -6.39
N MET A 22 -25.97 -6.67 -5.66
CA MET A 22 -25.46 -5.31 -5.78
C MET A 22 -23.96 -5.23 -5.46
N ALA A 23 -23.51 -5.87 -4.37
CA ALA A 23 -22.11 -5.93 -3.99
C ALA A 23 -21.26 -6.62 -5.07
N LEU A 24 -21.71 -7.78 -5.59
CA LEU A 24 -21.01 -8.50 -6.65
C LEU A 24 -20.91 -7.68 -7.94
N ILE A 25 -21.95 -6.95 -8.32
CA ILE A 25 -21.92 -6.05 -9.48
C ILE A 25 -20.91 -4.93 -9.26
N ALA A 26 -20.86 -4.31 -8.07
CA ALA A 26 -19.92 -3.27 -7.73
C ALA A 26 -18.48 -3.78 -7.81
N GLU A 27 -18.17 -4.89 -7.14
CA GLU A 27 -16.84 -5.52 -7.16
C GLU A 27 -16.39 -5.91 -8.58
N THR A 28 -17.28 -6.46 -9.39
CA THR A 28 -16.98 -6.83 -10.77
C THR A 28 -16.70 -5.60 -11.63
N THR A 29 -17.47 -4.53 -11.43
CA THR A 29 -17.31 -3.28 -12.16
C THR A 29 -16.00 -2.59 -11.77
N GLU A 30 -15.63 -2.59 -10.50
CA GLU A 30 -14.36 -1.98 -10.02
C GLU A 30 -13.14 -2.62 -10.65
N LYS A 31 -13.13 -3.94 -10.87
CA LYS A 31 -12.02 -4.64 -11.57
C LYS A 31 -11.85 -4.23 -13.03
N ALA A 32 -12.90 -3.69 -13.67
CA ALA A 32 -12.87 -3.24 -15.06
C ALA A 32 -12.54 -1.74 -15.20
N ILE A 33 -12.37 -1.01 -14.09
CA ILE A 33 -12.05 0.42 -14.12
C ILE A 33 -10.57 0.62 -14.42
N ASP A 34 -10.27 1.41 -15.44
CA ASP A 34 -8.93 1.96 -15.67
C ASP A 34 -8.74 3.20 -14.78
N TYR A 35 -8.27 2.96 -13.55
CA TYR A 35 -8.05 3.99 -12.53
C TYR A 35 -7.03 5.04 -12.97
N LYS A 36 -5.96 4.62 -13.64
CA LYS A 36 -4.90 5.48 -14.14
C LYS A 36 -5.43 6.47 -15.17
N LYS A 37 -6.16 5.98 -16.17
CA LYS A 37 -6.80 6.81 -17.19
C LYS A 37 -7.85 7.75 -16.58
N ARG A 38 -8.58 7.29 -15.59
CA ARG A 38 -9.55 8.11 -14.87
C ARG A 38 -8.88 9.24 -14.11
N PHE A 39 -7.80 8.97 -13.38
CA PHE A 39 -7.03 9.95 -12.62
C PHE A 39 -6.51 11.08 -13.52
N TYR A 40 -5.87 10.75 -14.63
CA TYR A 40 -5.33 11.75 -15.57
C TYR A 40 -6.40 12.53 -16.35
N LYS A 41 -7.65 12.07 -16.36
CA LYS A 41 -8.78 12.82 -16.95
C LYS A 41 -9.46 13.77 -15.95
N LEU A 42 -9.16 13.65 -14.66
CA LEU A 42 -9.70 14.57 -13.67
C LEU A 42 -9.07 15.96 -13.89
N GLU A 43 -9.92 16.95 -14.16
CA GLU A 43 -9.49 18.34 -14.21
C GLU A 43 -8.94 18.76 -12.84
N ASN A 44 -7.86 19.52 -12.87
CA ASN A 44 -7.33 20.13 -11.66
C ASN A 44 -8.39 21.04 -11.04
N PRO A 45 -8.53 21.05 -9.71
CA PRO A 45 -9.48 21.96 -9.06
C PRO A 45 -9.13 23.42 -9.35
N ASP A 46 -10.15 24.26 -9.51
CA ASP A 46 -9.99 25.71 -9.78
C ASP A 46 -9.18 26.42 -8.69
N VAL A 47 -9.17 25.86 -7.47
CA VAL A 47 -8.37 26.37 -6.34
C VAL A 47 -7.26 25.37 -6.02
N VAL A 48 -6.03 25.71 -6.37
CA VAL A 48 -4.84 24.97 -6.02
C VAL A 48 -4.28 25.51 -4.71
N ASN A 49 -4.27 24.68 -3.70
CA ASN A 49 -3.60 24.95 -2.42
C ASN A 49 -2.65 23.78 -2.06
N VAL A 50 -1.81 23.97 -1.02
CA VAL A 50 -0.82 22.96 -0.62
C VAL A 50 -1.47 21.61 -0.37
N SER A 51 -2.58 21.54 0.34
CA SER A 51 -3.26 20.27 0.65
C SER A 51 -3.78 19.57 -0.62
N THR A 52 -4.30 20.33 -1.59
CA THR A 52 -4.76 19.78 -2.87
C THR A 52 -3.58 19.25 -3.68
N ALA A 53 -2.48 20.01 -3.75
CA ALA A 53 -1.27 19.61 -4.47
C ALA A 53 -0.65 18.35 -3.87
N ILE A 54 -0.51 18.28 -2.55
CA ILE A 54 0.02 17.11 -1.85
C ILE A 54 -0.92 15.89 -2.02
N SER A 55 -2.24 16.09 -1.93
CA SER A 55 -3.19 14.98 -2.14
C SER A 55 -3.10 14.42 -3.56
N HIS A 56 -2.98 15.28 -4.58
CA HIS A 56 -2.79 14.86 -5.97
C HIS A 56 -1.47 14.10 -6.13
N ALA A 57 -0.35 14.65 -5.62
CA ALA A 57 0.96 14.03 -5.68
C ALA A 57 0.97 12.66 -4.95
N THR A 58 0.28 12.55 -3.80
CA THR A 58 0.15 11.31 -3.04
C THR A 58 -0.53 10.21 -3.85
N VAL A 59 -1.64 10.53 -4.52
CA VAL A 59 -2.35 9.57 -5.37
C VAL A 59 -1.52 9.20 -6.60
N SER A 60 -0.88 10.17 -7.26
CA SER A 60 0.03 9.92 -8.39
C SER A 60 1.17 8.97 -7.98
N ALA A 61 1.85 9.29 -6.87
CA ALA A 61 2.95 8.46 -6.36
C ALA A 61 2.48 7.04 -6.01
N ALA A 62 1.30 6.90 -5.38
CA ALA A 62 0.75 5.60 -5.05
C ALA A 62 0.46 4.75 -6.30
N MET A 63 -0.07 5.36 -7.35
CA MET A 63 -0.36 4.67 -8.61
C MET A 63 0.90 4.32 -9.41
N ASP A 64 1.90 5.22 -9.41
CA ASP A 64 3.14 5.01 -10.16
C ASP A 64 4.02 3.94 -9.51
N LEU A 65 4.01 3.86 -8.19
CA LEU A 65 4.76 2.88 -7.40
C LEU A 65 4.02 1.56 -7.17
N GLY A 66 2.75 1.45 -7.57
CA GLY A 66 1.92 0.28 -7.26
C GLY A 66 1.74 0.07 -5.76
N ALA A 67 1.54 1.14 -5.00
CA ALA A 67 1.41 1.08 -3.56
C ALA A 67 0.21 0.23 -3.12
N THR A 68 0.38 -0.58 -2.08
CA THR A 68 -0.67 -1.42 -1.50
C THR A 68 -1.79 -0.56 -0.87
N ALA A 69 -1.44 0.58 -0.27
CA ALA A 69 -2.40 1.52 0.31
C ALA A 69 -1.83 2.94 0.40
N ILE A 70 -2.74 3.91 0.54
CA ILE A 70 -2.41 5.26 1.01
C ILE A 70 -2.82 5.34 2.48
N ILE A 71 -1.91 5.75 3.37
CA ILE A 71 -2.22 6.00 4.77
C ILE A 71 -2.35 7.50 4.99
N THR A 72 -3.39 7.94 5.66
CA THR A 72 -3.53 9.35 6.07
C THR A 72 -3.90 9.45 7.54
N VAL A 73 -3.30 10.42 8.21
CA VAL A 73 -3.69 10.77 9.58
C VAL A 73 -4.41 12.10 9.56
N THR A 74 -5.63 12.11 10.06
CA THR A 74 -6.50 13.28 9.96
C THR A 74 -7.45 13.38 11.15
N LYS A 75 -7.59 14.57 11.72
CA LYS A 75 -8.53 14.82 12.82
C LYS A 75 -9.98 15.04 12.33
N THR A 76 -10.14 15.64 11.16
CA THR A 76 -11.45 16.06 10.62
C THR A 76 -11.90 15.26 9.38
N GLY A 77 -11.09 14.32 8.92
CA GLY A 77 -11.36 13.54 7.70
C GLY A 77 -11.15 14.29 6.39
N THR A 78 -10.68 15.53 6.43
CA THR A 78 -10.54 16.37 5.23
C THR A 78 -9.54 15.76 4.25
N THR A 79 -8.36 15.35 4.72
CA THR A 79 -7.32 14.73 3.86
C THR A 79 -7.85 13.46 3.20
N ALA A 80 -8.51 12.57 3.96
CA ALA A 80 -9.08 11.35 3.41
C ALA A 80 -10.12 11.62 2.31
N ARG A 81 -10.98 12.63 2.50
CA ARG A 81 -11.96 13.05 1.47
C ARG A 81 -11.28 13.62 0.23
N MET A 82 -10.20 14.40 0.41
CA MET A 82 -9.43 14.94 -0.71
C MET A 82 -8.76 13.83 -1.53
N LEU A 83 -8.15 12.82 -0.88
CA LEU A 83 -7.59 11.65 -1.54
C LEU A 83 -8.69 10.82 -2.24
N SER A 84 -9.81 10.58 -1.56
CA SER A 84 -10.96 9.84 -2.10
C SER A 84 -11.55 10.49 -3.36
N ARG A 85 -11.45 11.81 -3.51
CA ARG A 85 -11.88 12.53 -4.72
C ARG A 85 -11.16 12.06 -5.98
N TYR A 86 -9.88 11.73 -5.86
CA TYR A 86 -9.05 11.27 -6.97
C TYR A 86 -9.27 9.80 -7.32
N ARG A 87 -10.01 9.04 -6.48
CA ARG A 87 -10.34 7.62 -6.74
C ARG A 87 -9.09 6.77 -7.02
N PRO A 88 -8.11 6.71 -6.11
CA PRO A 88 -6.97 5.81 -6.28
C PRO A 88 -7.43 4.35 -6.38
N GLU A 89 -6.64 3.52 -7.05
CA GLU A 89 -6.89 2.08 -7.16
C GLU A 89 -6.74 1.39 -5.82
N CYS A 90 -5.68 1.76 -5.07
CA CYS A 90 -5.44 1.22 -3.74
C CYS A 90 -6.35 1.87 -2.67
N PRO A 91 -6.65 1.17 -1.57
CA PRO A 91 -7.44 1.71 -0.47
C PRO A 91 -6.76 2.89 0.23
N ILE A 92 -7.56 3.75 0.82
CA ILE A 92 -7.12 4.86 1.67
C ILE A 92 -7.39 4.47 3.12
N ILE A 93 -6.35 4.13 3.87
CA ILE A 93 -6.42 3.84 5.30
C ILE A 93 -6.34 5.18 6.05
N SER A 94 -7.40 5.55 6.74
CA SER A 94 -7.51 6.84 7.41
C SER A 94 -7.52 6.69 8.91
N CYS A 95 -6.41 7.06 9.56
CA CYS A 95 -6.28 7.05 11.01
C CYS A 95 -6.79 8.37 11.60
N THR A 96 -7.69 8.27 12.58
CA THR A 96 -8.28 9.43 13.27
C THR A 96 -8.46 9.15 14.75
N THR A 97 -8.34 10.20 15.58
CA THR A 97 -8.61 10.15 17.02
C THR A 97 -10.07 10.51 17.35
N SER A 98 -10.87 10.89 16.35
CA SER A 98 -12.25 11.31 16.50
C SER A 98 -13.23 10.20 16.06
N GLU A 99 -14.03 9.72 16.99
CA GLU A 99 -15.07 8.71 16.71
C GLU A 99 -16.12 9.21 15.68
N THR A 100 -16.48 10.48 15.76
CA THR A 100 -17.40 11.09 14.78
C THR A 100 -16.79 11.09 13.38
N THR A 101 -15.52 11.45 13.27
CA THR A 101 -14.79 11.45 12.00
C THR A 101 -14.64 10.01 11.46
N LEU A 102 -14.34 9.04 12.32
CA LEU A 102 -14.28 7.62 11.97
C LEU A 102 -15.58 7.18 11.27
N ARG A 103 -16.73 7.42 11.89
CA ARG A 103 -18.03 7.04 11.34
C ARG A 103 -18.37 7.76 10.03
N GLN A 104 -18.06 9.06 9.95
CA GLN A 104 -18.31 9.86 8.73
C GLN A 104 -17.46 9.39 7.55
N GLN A 105 -16.22 8.99 7.79
CA GLN A 105 -15.31 8.53 6.75
C GLN A 105 -15.72 7.19 6.15
N ALA A 106 -16.43 6.34 6.88
CA ALA A 106 -16.98 5.09 6.36
C ALA A 106 -17.90 5.29 5.14
N LEU A 107 -18.44 6.49 4.94
CA LEU A 107 -19.23 6.86 3.77
C LEU A 107 -18.39 7.44 2.61
N SER A 108 -17.08 7.56 2.78
CA SER A 108 -16.17 8.07 1.74
C SER A 108 -15.68 6.91 0.88
N TRP A 109 -15.66 7.10 -0.44
CA TRP A 109 -15.23 6.06 -1.37
C TRP A 109 -13.78 5.64 -1.12
N GLY A 110 -13.54 4.33 -1.05
CA GLY A 110 -12.22 3.75 -0.91
C GLY A 110 -11.52 4.07 0.42
N VAL A 111 -12.21 4.64 1.40
CA VAL A 111 -11.66 4.98 2.71
C VAL A 111 -12.01 3.90 3.72
N ILE A 112 -10.98 3.35 4.37
CA ILE A 112 -11.08 2.45 5.51
C ILE A 112 -10.63 3.24 6.75
N PRO A 113 -11.57 3.66 7.61
CA PRO A 113 -11.23 4.45 8.79
C PRO A 113 -10.76 3.56 9.93
N LEU A 114 -9.67 3.95 10.60
CA LEU A 114 -9.13 3.32 11.80
C LEU A 114 -9.06 4.30 12.96
N MET A 115 -9.32 3.82 14.17
CA MET A 115 -9.14 4.61 15.38
C MET A 115 -7.65 4.64 15.76
N ALA A 116 -7.10 5.84 15.93
CA ALA A 116 -5.76 6.08 16.43
C ALA A 116 -5.79 6.62 17.87
N GLU A 117 -4.71 6.45 18.61
CA GLU A 117 -4.56 6.99 19.94
C GLU A 117 -4.14 8.47 19.91
N GLU A 118 -4.57 9.27 20.93
CA GLU A 118 -4.26 10.70 20.97
C GLU A 118 -2.81 11.06 21.37
N ARG A 119 -2.04 10.10 21.88
CA ARG A 119 -0.74 10.33 22.54
C ARG A 119 0.46 10.30 21.59
N MET A 120 0.44 11.08 20.52
CA MET A 120 1.57 11.14 19.61
C MET A 120 2.31 12.45 19.74
N THR A 121 3.60 12.40 20.05
CA THR A 121 4.43 13.57 20.33
C THR A 121 5.28 13.98 19.13
N SER A 122 5.54 13.06 18.19
CA SER A 122 6.32 13.33 16.99
C SER A 122 5.62 12.85 15.72
N THR A 123 6.05 13.38 14.57
CA THR A 123 5.56 12.95 13.25
C THR A 123 5.95 11.51 12.93
N ASP A 124 7.14 11.08 13.37
CA ASP A 124 7.58 9.70 13.14
C ASP A 124 6.80 8.70 13.98
N ASP A 125 6.49 9.02 15.26
CA ASP A 125 5.62 8.20 16.10
C ASP A 125 4.22 8.07 15.49
N LEU A 126 3.69 9.17 14.95
CA LEU A 126 2.39 9.19 14.30
C LEU A 126 2.35 8.26 13.08
N ILE A 127 3.37 8.33 12.25
CA ILE A 127 3.52 7.47 11.06
C ILE A 127 3.64 6.01 11.48
N HIS A 128 4.53 5.71 12.42
CA HIS A 128 4.75 4.35 12.91
C HIS A 128 3.46 3.75 13.49
N HIS A 129 2.76 4.51 14.34
CA HIS A 129 1.48 4.07 14.91
C HIS A 129 0.39 3.83 13.86
N ALA A 130 0.27 4.71 12.85
CA ALA A 130 -0.71 4.54 11.80
C ALA A 130 -0.44 3.29 10.96
N VAL A 131 0.82 3.00 10.66
CA VAL A 131 1.24 1.76 9.98
C VAL A 131 0.94 0.54 10.85
N GLN A 132 1.30 0.58 12.14
CA GLN A 132 1.04 -0.50 13.08
C GLN A 132 -0.46 -0.81 13.21
N LYS A 133 -1.31 0.21 13.33
CA LYS A 133 -2.78 0.04 13.36
C LYS A 133 -3.32 -0.60 12.08
N ALA A 134 -2.76 -0.29 10.94
CA ALA A 134 -3.14 -0.91 9.67
C ALA A 134 -2.71 -2.38 9.59
N VAL A 135 -1.55 -2.73 10.14
CA VAL A 135 -1.09 -4.13 10.25
C VAL A 135 -1.94 -4.91 11.26
N GLU A 136 -2.24 -4.35 12.43
CA GLU A 136 -3.12 -4.96 13.44
C GLU A 136 -4.54 -5.24 12.91
N ALA A 137 -4.99 -4.44 11.94
CA ALA A 137 -6.28 -4.60 11.28
C ALA A 137 -6.24 -5.52 10.05
N ASP A 138 -5.15 -6.24 9.80
CA ASP A 138 -4.94 -7.12 8.62
C ASP A 138 -5.09 -6.39 7.27
N LEU A 139 -4.88 -5.09 7.25
CA LEU A 139 -4.95 -4.28 6.02
C LEU A 139 -3.60 -4.18 5.32
N LEU A 140 -2.51 -4.39 6.04
CA LEU A 140 -1.13 -4.36 5.56
C LEU A 140 -0.32 -5.50 6.16
N LYS A 141 0.73 -5.88 5.45
CA LYS A 141 1.71 -6.88 5.89
C LYS A 141 3.14 -6.35 5.69
N ASN A 142 4.11 -6.99 6.32
CA ASN A 142 5.53 -6.67 6.12
C ASN A 142 5.91 -6.82 4.65
N GLY A 143 6.65 -5.84 4.14
CA GLY A 143 7.03 -5.73 2.74
C GLY A 143 6.08 -4.91 1.87
N ASP A 144 4.88 -4.58 2.34
CA ASP A 144 3.97 -3.72 1.58
C ASP A 144 4.53 -2.31 1.43
N LEU A 145 4.43 -1.76 0.22
CA LEU A 145 4.78 -0.36 -0.04
C LEU A 145 3.53 0.51 0.15
N VAL A 146 3.64 1.54 0.96
CA VAL A 146 2.56 2.48 1.24
C VAL A 146 3.01 3.92 1.02
N VAL A 147 2.07 4.80 0.68
CA VAL A 147 2.30 6.25 0.64
C VAL A 147 1.54 6.90 1.80
N ILE A 148 2.27 7.58 2.66
CA ILE A 148 1.73 8.18 3.88
C ILE A 148 1.62 9.69 3.69
N THR A 149 0.50 10.27 4.09
CA THR A 149 0.31 11.73 4.08
C THR A 149 -0.26 12.24 5.40
N ALA A 150 0.25 13.37 5.84
CA ALA A 150 -0.12 14.01 7.10
C ALA A 150 -0.01 15.53 7.03
N GLY A 151 -0.58 16.20 8.01
CA GLY A 151 -0.39 17.62 8.25
C GLY A 151 0.63 17.87 9.37
N VAL A 152 1.63 18.68 9.11
CA VAL A 152 2.66 19.09 10.06
C VAL A 152 2.64 20.61 10.19
N PRO A 153 2.65 21.22 11.40
CA PRO A 153 2.70 20.57 12.72
C PRO A 153 1.41 19.82 13.08
N LEU A 154 1.55 18.82 13.94
CA LEU A 154 0.44 17.99 14.39
C LEU A 154 -0.64 18.83 15.09
N GLY A 155 -1.90 18.45 14.89
CA GLY A 155 -3.04 19.10 15.55
C GLY A 155 -3.61 20.33 14.83
N VAL A 156 -2.94 20.85 13.80
CA VAL A 156 -3.47 21.94 12.96
C VAL A 156 -4.30 21.35 11.82
N SER A 157 -5.59 21.62 11.82
CA SER A 157 -6.52 21.09 10.81
C SER A 157 -6.33 21.77 9.46
N GLY A 158 -6.39 20.98 8.37
CA GLY A 158 -6.36 21.51 6.99
C GLY A 158 -4.97 21.77 6.42
N THR A 159 -3.90 21.32 7.09
CA THR A 159 -2.50 21.53 6.67
C THR A 159 -1.83 20.26 6.17
N THR A 160 -2.47 19.53 5.26
CA THR A 160 -1.79 18.37 4.62
C THR A 160 -0.63 18.90 3.78
N ASN A 161 0.61 18.68 4.24
CA ASN A 161 1.82 19.23 3.66
C ASN A 161 3.02 18.25 3.62
N LEU A 162 2.79 17.00 4.06
CA LEU A 162 3.79 15.94 4.08
C LEU A 162 3.32 14.75 3.26
N MET A 163 4.22 14.20 2.46
CA MET A 163 4.10 12.91 1.79
C MET A 163 5.36 12.10 2.04
N LYS A 164 5.22 10.83 2.43
CA LYS A 164 6.34 9.90 2.68
C LYS A 164 6.01 8.55 2.04
N VAL A 165 6.92 8.01 1.25
CA VAL A 165 6.88 6.61 0.82
C VAL A 165 7.51 5.76 1.92
N HIS A 166 6.86 4.64 2.25
CA HIS A 166 7.29 3.78 3.35
C HIS A 166 7.03 2.31 3.00
N ILE A 167 7.97 1.44 3.40
CA ILE A 167 7.81 -0.01 3.34
C ILE A 167 7.45 -0.49 4.74
N VAL A 168 6.37 -1.26 4.85
CA VAL A 168 5.86 -1.78 6.12
C VAL A 168 6.83 -2.81 6.70
N GLY A 169 7.16 -2.69 7.99
CA GLY A 169 8.09 -3.55 8.69
C GLY A 169 9.52 -2.99 8.72
N ASP A 170 10.44 -3.78 9.25
CA ASP A 170 11.84 -3.40 9.37
C ASP A 170 12.57 -3.70 8.06
N VAL A 171 13.16 -2.67 7.46
CA VAL A 171 14.04 -2.81 6.29
C VAL A 171 15.43 -3.19 6.80
N LEU A 172 15.77 -4.46 6.71
CA LEU A 172 17.07 -4.97 7.15
C LEU A 172 18.18 -4.65 6.15
N VAL A 173 17.88 -4.70 4.84
CA VAL A 173 18.85 -4.47 3.75
C VAL A 173 18.16 -3.75 2.60
N THR A 174 18.86 -2.86 1.93
CA THR A 174 18.42 -2.20 0.70
C THR A 174 19.38 -2.51 -0.44
N GLY A 175 18.87 -2.65 -1.65
CA GLY A 175 19.65 -2.95 -2.85
C GLY A 175 19.01 -2.39 -4.12
N CYS A 176 19.67 -2.61 -5.26
CA CYS A 176 19.10 -2.34 -6.58
C CYS A 176 18.44 -3.61 -7.10
N GLY A 177 17.20 -3.53 -7.58
CA GLY A 177 16.53 -4.64 -8.25
C GLY A 177 17.02 -4.78 -9.69
N ALA A 178 17.47 -5.97 -10.08
CA ALA A 178 17.76 -6.32 -11.47
C ALA A 178 16.48 -6.73 -12.24
N THR A 179 15.48 -7.24 -11.52
CA THR A 179 14.18 -7.65 -12.06
C THR A 179 13.05 -6.89 -11.37
N SER A 180 11.87 -6.86 -12.00
CA SER A 180 10.67 -6.27 -11.41
C SER A 180 9.86 -7.35 -10.68
N GLY A 181 9.28 -6.99 -9.54
CA GLY A 181 8.39 -7.88 -8.79
C GLY A 181 8.60 -7.80 -7.28
N THR A 182 7.68 -8.42 -6.55
CA THR A 182 7.74 -8.55 -5.09
C THR A 182 7.61 -10.00 -4.72
N VAL A 183 8.53 -10.48 -3.88
CA VAL A 183 8.56 -11.85 -3.39
C VAL A 183 8.67 -11.84 -1.86
N THR A 184 7.92 -12.74 -1.22
CA THR A 184 8.02 -13.00 0.22
C THR A 184 8.25 -14.50 0.43
N ALA A 185 9.41 -14.86 0.98
CA ALA A 185 9.77 -16.24 1.29
C ALA A 185 10.81 -16.28 2.41
N THR A 186 11.12 -17.47 2.91
CA THR A 186 12.20 -17.67 3.88
C THR A 186 13.54 -17.29 3.26
N ALA A 187 14.37 -16.54 3.96
CA ALA A 187 15.72 -16.20 3.51
C ALA A 187 16.71 -17.27 3.96
N CYS A 188 17.42 -17.85 2.98
CA CYS A 188 18.56 -18.74 3.20
C CYS A 188 19.84 -17.93 3.01
N VAL A 189 20.52 -17.58 4.10
CA VAL A 189 21.76 -16.78 4.08
C VAL A 189 22.96 -17.71 4.08
N CYS A 190 23.78 -17.64 3.04
CA CYS A 190 24.93 -18.50 2.82
C CYS A 190 26.20 -17.67 2.61
N LYS A 191 27.31 -18.14 3.16
CA LYS A 191 28.63 -17.49 3.02
C LYS A 191 29.27 -17.75 1.68
N ASP A 192 28.99 -18.94 1.13
CA ASP A 192 29.54 -19.43 -0.14
C ASP A 192 28.61 -20.42 -0.82
N GLU A 193 28.96 -20.82 -2.04
CA GLU A 193 28.18 -21.76 -2.86
C GLU A 193 28.13 -23.18 -2.28
N ALA A 194 29.16 -23.60 -1.52
CA ALA A 194 29.19 -24.89 -0.89
C ALA A 194 28.20 -24.99 0.28
N GLU A 195 28.01 -23.90 0.99
CA GLU A 195 26.98 -23.77 2.01
C GLU A 195 25.59 -23.70 1.40
N ALA A 196 25.43 -22.96 0.29
CA ALA A 196 24.16 -22.88 -0.42
C ALA A 196 23.68 -24.25 -0.92
N GLN A 197 24.59 -25.09 -1.46
CA GLN A 197 24.27 -26.45 -1.89
C GLN A 197 23.79 -27.37 -0.75
N LYS A 198 24.11 -27.05 0.49
CA LYS A 198 23.73 -27.86 1.68
C LYS A 198 22.46 -27.36 2.36
N LEU A 199 22.24 -26.06 2.41
CA LEU A 199 21.22 -25.44 3.25
C LEU A 199 20.00 -24.94 2.45
N PHE A 200 20.19 -24.59 1.18
CA PHE A 200 19.13 -23.98 0.38
C PHE A 200 18.03 -24.96 0.02
N ASN A 201 16.78 -24.57 0.20
CA ASN A 201 15.60 -25.30 -0.23
C ASN A 201 14.88 -24.55 -1.36
N SER A 202 14.27 -25.29 -2.26
CA SER A 202 13.49 -24.73 -3.38
C SER A 202 12.38 -23.82 -2.85
N GLY A 203 12.23 -22.63 -3.44
CA GLY A 203 11.24 -21.62 -3.05
C GLY A 203 11.70 -20.64 -1.97
N GLU A 204 12.93 -20.76 -1.47
CA GLU A 204 13.51 -19.77 -0.56
C GLU A 204 14.16 -18.61 -1.34
N ILE A 205 14.43 -17.49 -0.64
CA ILE A 205 15.26 -16.40 -1.15
C ILE A 205 16.70 -16.70 -0.79
N LEU A 206 17.55 -16.91 -1.81
CA LEU A 206 18.97 -17.13 -1.61
C LEU A 206 19.71 -15.80 -1.39
N VAL A 207 20.39 -15.68 -0.25
CA VAL A 207 21.25 -14.54 0.09
C VAL A 207 22.70 -15.04 0.13
N ILE A 208 23.52 -14.58 -0.82
CA ILE A 208 24.89 -15.08 -1.03
C ILE A 208 25.76 -13.97 -1.60
N PRO A 209 27.06 -13.83 -1.23
CA PRO A 209 27.90 -12.75 -1.73
C PRO A 209 28.01 -12.69 -3.26
N HIS A 210 28.18 -13.84 -3.92
CA HIS A 210 28.31 -13.97 -5.38
C HIS A 210 27.74 -15.30 -5.86
N THR A 211 27.44 -15.41 -7.16
CA THR A 211 26.91 -16.63 -7.77
C THR A 211 27.73 -17.04 -8.99
N SER A 212 27.76 -18.34 -9.26
CA SER A 212 28.36 -18.91 -10.49
C SER A 212 27.49 -20.01 -11.09
N ASN A 213 27.95 -20.53 -12.23
CA ASN A 213 27.26 -21.66 -12.88
C ASN A 213 27.22 -22.93 -12.01
N ALA A 214 28.06 -23.05 -10.98
CA ALA A 214 28.11 -24.22 -10.10
C ALA A 214 26.80 -24.40 -9.30
N ILE A 215 26.07 -23.31 -9.02
CA ILE A 215 24.81 -23.33 -8.28
C ILE A 215 23.59 -22.98 -9.15
N LEU A 216 23.75 -22.98 -10.48
CA LEU A 216 22.65 -22.66 -11.41
C LEU A 216 21.36 -23.47 -11.17
N PRO A 217 21.39 -24.76 -10.80
CA PRO A 217 20.17 -25.50 -10.47
C PRO A 217 19.41 -24.91 -9.27
N LEU A 218 20.13 -24.36 -8.27
CA LEU A 218 19.52 -23.72 -7.10
C LEU A 218 18.89 -22.38 -7.48
N LEU A 219 19.60 -21.57 -8.29
CA LEU A 219 19.11 -20.26 -8.73
C LEU A 219 17.78 -20.38 -9.49
N LYS A 220 17.58 -21.40 -10.29
CA LYS A 220 16.34 -21.67 -11.04
C LYS A 220 15.14 -22.02 -10.15
N THR A 221 15.37 -22.44 -8.93
CA THR A 221 14.32 -22.84 -7.98
C THR A 221 14.15 -21.83 -6.85
N ALA A 222 14.99 -20.80 -6.81
CA ALA A 222 14.90 -19.73 -5.84
C ALA A 222 13.68 -18.83 -6.12
N ALA A 223 12.99 -18.41 -5.06
CA ALA A 223 11.94 -17.41 -5.15
C ALA A 223 12.52 -16.00 -5.42
N GLY A 224 13.77 -15.77 -5.03
CA GLY A 224 14.53 -14.56 -5.26
C GLY A 224 16.01 -14.77 -4.93
N ILE A 225 16.85 -13.88 -5.44
CA ILE A 225 18.32 -13.95 -5.23
C ILE A 225 18.78 -12.56 -4.77
N ILE A 226 19.57 -12.52 -3.70
CA ILE A 226 20.23 -11.31 -3.18
C ILE A 226 21.74 -11.55 -3.17
N THR A 227 22.49 -10.69 -3.85
CA THR A 227 23.96 -10.75 -3.90
C THR A 227 24.60 -9.43 -3.50
N GLU A 228 25.88 -9.48 -3.11
CA GLU A 228 26.69 -8.29 -2.88
C GLU A 228 27.24 -7.70 -4.20
N GLU A 229 27.19 -8.47 -5.28
CA GLU A 229 27.61 -8.01 -6.61
C GLU A 229 26.66 -6.94 -7.15
N ARG A 230 27.27 -5.90 -7.73
CA ARG A 230 26.54 -4.77 -8.33
C ARG A 230 26.56 -4.88 -9.85
N GLY A 231 25.47 -4.45 -10.46
CA GLY A 231 25.36 -4.28 -11.91
C GLY A 231 24.40 -5.27 -12.55
N ASP A 232 23.80 -4.84 -13.64
CA ASP A 232 22.85 -5.64 -14.44
C ASP A 232 23.56 -6.75 -15.24
N ASP A 233 24.89 -6.75 -15.25
CA ASP A 233 25.76 -7.73 -15.88
C ASP A 233 26.31 -8.78 -14.88
N SER A 234 25.90 -8.72 -13.62
CA SER A 234 26.24 -9.75 -12.64
C SER A 234 25.60 -11.09 -13.01
N HIS A 235 26.26 -12.19 -12.63
CA HIS A 235 25.77 -13.55 -12.94
C HIS A 235 24.34 -13.76 -12.39
N ALA A 236 24.06 -13.27 -11.19
CA ALA A 236 22.73 -13.36 -10.60
C ALA A 236 21.67 -12.58 -11.40
N ALA A 237 22.01 -11.40 -11.93
CA ALA A 237 21.10 -10.57 -12.73
C ALA A 237 20.78 -11.17 -14.11
N ILE A 238 21.74 -11.91 -14.69
CA ILE A 238 21.57 -12.57 -16.01
C ILE A 238 20.72 -13.85 -15.90
N VAL A 239 20.78 -14.53 -14.77
CA VAL A 239 20.18 -15.87 -14.57
C VAL A 239 18.83 -15.78 -13.84
N GLY A 240 18.61 -14.76 -13.01
CA GLY A 240 17.36 -14.51 -12.27
C GLY A 240 16.36 -13.80 -13.15
#